data_c97a32700b69d1abf0f12b3e375381b7
#
_entry.id   c97a32700b69d1abf0f12b3e375381b7
#
_cell.length_a   1.000
_cell.length_b   1.000
_cell.length_c   1.000
_cell.angle_alpha   90.00
_cell.angle_beta   90.00
_cell.angle_gamma   90.00
#
_symmetry.space_group_name_H-M   'P 1'
#
loop_
_entity.id
_entity.type
_entity.pdbx_description
1 polymer ?
#
loop_
_entity_poly.entity_id
_entity_poly.type
_entity_poly.pdbx_seq_one_letter_code
_entity_poly.pdbx_strand_id
1 'polypeptide(L)'
;MKLYNSVADVVSNDMINLPIPKYTNEVLEAETSEELAKEMKSFGERAEKCKNGSVNPKDDNMLKIVNEGRYAGLDIRHINENNPDYEDSKVNLVVNKVVEIYNQTMENKSTQVIFSDLSTPKDDEFNVYDDIKNKLIQKGIKEDEIAFVHTAKNSKQREDMFEKVCTGDIRVILGSTTKMGTGTNFQNKLVALYHLDTPWRPSDLEQREGRILRQGNENEEVKIFRCITKGSFDAYSWQILEQKQRFITQAKVGAIIGREVKDIDDVTLDYAEIKALATGNPKIKRKMEIDTEIEKIRVLETVYRKKQYSSENFLNEIYPKELERINNRIERLKLDDEYIKTLGDLSSDENFEITIKGNKYTDKEKAGAFLIQVANASGFEDLIGEYKGFKIYSASSQLSADIKLKHNASHRLTLNNGYKKANIDLLDECILSIDKRIEIADKNIKDLQEQKEQVEKFYNTPFEHKETLENLLKEKIEIEREFDEQSKGVFYNEDELEQAEEIEVVEDYEIEM
;
A
#
# COMPACT_ATOMS: atom_id res chain seq x y z
N MET A 1 4.52 12.70 7.35
CA MET A 1 3.68 12.22 6.23
C MET A 1 3.67 13.14 5.02
N LYS A 2 3.20 14.41 5.10
CA LYS A 2 3.22 15.32 3.92
C LYS A 2 4.60 15.42 3.26
N LEU A 3 5.68 15.50 4.05
CA LEU A 3 7.05 15.55 3.54
C LEU A 3 7.46 14.25 2.84
N TYR A 4 7.10 13.07 3.41
CA TYR A 4 7.37 11.78 2.80
C TYR A 4 6.70 11.65 1.42
N ASN A 5 5.40 11.96 1.34
CA ASN A 5 4.64 11.87 0.10
C ASN A 5 5.03 12.94 -0.96
N SER A 6 5.80 13.97 -0.57
CA SER A 6 6.34 14.95 -1.53
C SER A 6 7.66 14.52 -2.18
N VAL A 7 8.34 13.52 -1.61
CA VAL A 7 9.66 13.05 -2.06
C VAL A 7 9.69 11.55 -2.43
N ALA A 8 8.62 10.80 -2.13
CA ALA A 8 8.50 9.38 -2.41
C ALA A 8 7.29 9.10 -3.30
N ASP A 9 7.53 8.41 -4.41
CA ASP A 9 6.47 7.82 -5.23
C ASP A 9 6.25 6.38 -4.73
N VAL A 10 5.04 6.10 -4.23
CA VAL A 10 4.70 4.80 -3.64
C VAL A 10 3.89 4.00 -4.64
N VAL A 11 4.50 2.96 -5.16
CA VAL A 11 3.83 1.99 -6.05
C VAL A 11 3.55 0.73 -5.25
N SER A 12 2.28 0.33 -5.14
CA SER A 12 1.91 -0.95 -4.51
C SER A 12 2.10 -2.10 -5.49
N ASN A 13 2.32 -3.31 -4.97
CA ASN A 13 2.46 -4.53 -5.79
C ASN A 13 1.26 -4.76 -6.71
N ASP A 14 0.05 -4.33 -6.31
CA ASP A 14 -1.17 -4.43 -7.10
C ASP A 14 -1.16 -3.54 -8.35
N MET A 15 -0.29 -2.53 -8.39
CA MET A 15 -0.12 -1.64 -9.54
C MET A 15 0.92 -2.14 -10.53
N ILE A 16 1.73 -3.14 -10.15
CA ILE A 16 2.79 -3.70 -10.98
C ILE A 16 2.42 -5.14 -11.31
N ASN A 17 2.21 -5.44 -12.59
CA ASN A 17 1.92 -6.80 -13.04
C ASN A 17 3.23 -7.62 -13.10
N LEU A 18 3.73 -8.04 -11.93
CA LEU A 18 4.93 -8.87 -11.83
C LEU A 18 4.59 -10.33 -12.18
N PRO A 19 5.44 -11.04 -12.93
CA PRO A 19 5.25 -12.46 -13.21
C PRO A 19 5.63 -13.30 -11.96
N ILE A 20 4.74 -13.32 -10.98
CA ILE A 20 4.83 -14.13 -9.76
C ILE A 20 3.79 -15.25 -9.82
N PRO A 21 4.01 -16.41 -9.15
CA PRO A 21 3.03 -17.47 -9.09
C PRO A 21 1.72 -17.00 -8.43
N LYS A 22 0.60 -17.61 -8.82
CA LYS A 22 -0.64 -17.51 -8.06
C LYS A 22 -0.44 -18.14 -6.69
N TYR A 23 -1.12 -17.64 -5.67
CA TYR A 23 -0.95 -18.20 -4.33
C TYR A 23 -2.27 -18.30 -3.58
N THR A 24 -2.33 -19.28 -2.70
CA THR A 24 -3.42 -19.46 -1.73
C THR A 24 -2.87 -19.34 -0.32
N ASN A 25 -3.59 -18.61 0.55
CA ASN A 25 -3.30 -18.54 1.97
C ASN A 25 -4.22 -19.53 2.70
N GLU A 26 -3.62 -20.50 3.36
CA GLU A 26 -4.33 -21.50 4.17
C GLU A 26 -3.94 -21.36 5.65
N VAL A 27 -4.89 -21.57 6.54
CA VAL A 27 -4.64 -21.59 7.99
C VAL A 27 -4.61 -23.05 8.44
N LEU A 28 -3.51 -23.45 9.09
CA LEU A 28 -3.40 -24.74 9.77
C LEU A 28 -3.70 -24.51 11.26
N GLU A 29 -4.89 -24.92 11.70
CA GLU A 29 -5.34 -24.76 13.08
C GLU A 29 -5.11 -26.05 13.87
N ALA A 30 -4.26 -25.98 14.89
CA ALA A 30 -4.03 -27.03 15.86
C ALA A 30 -4.98 -26.87 17.05
N GLU A 31 -5.44 -27.98 17.61
CA GLU A 31 -6.24 -27.99 18.83
C GLU A 31 -5.34 -27.76 20.06
N THR A 32 -5.92 -27.24 21.15
CA THR A 32 -5.23 -27.01 22.42
C THR A 32 -5.10 -28.30 23.18
N SER A 33 -3.88 -28.68 23.63
CA SER A 33 -3.70 -29.79 24.56
C SER A 33 -4.13 -29.42 25.98
N GLU A 34 -4.38 -30.43 26.83
CA GLU A 34 -4.71 -30.17 28.24
C GLU A 34 -3.57 -29.45 28.97
N GLU A 35 -2.32 -29.79 28.66
CA GLU A 35 -1.12 -29.19 29.24
C GLU A 35 -1.04 -27.71 28.84
N LEU A 36 -1.25 -27.39 27.56
CA LEU A 36 -1.25 -26.02 27.09
C LEU A 36 -2.39 -25.21 27.74
N ALA A 37 -3.60 -25.78 27.84
CA ALA A 37 -4.73 -25.12 28.50
C ALA A 37 -4.44 -24.80 29.97
N LYS A 38 -3.76 -25.68 30.69
CA LYS A 38 -3.32 -25.44 32.06
C LYS A 38 -2.29 -24.33 32.15
N GLU A 39 -1.33 -24.33 31.24
CA GLU A 39 -0.27 -23.29 31.20
C GLU A 39 -0.83 -21.92 30.83
N MET A 40 -1.77 -21.86 29.90
CA MET A 40 -2.47 -20.61 29.55
C MET A 40 -3.19 -20.00 30.75
N LYS A 41 -3.77 -20.85 31.64
CA LYS A 41 -4.38 -20.42 32.90
C LYS A 41 -3.34 -19.87 33.89
N SER A 42 -2.18 -20.54 33.97
CA SER A 42 -1.03 -20.08 34.77
C SER A 42 -0.55 -18.70 34.32
N PHE A 43 -0.45 -18.46 32.99
CA PHE A 43 -0.11 -17.14 32.45
C PHE A 43 -1.12 -16.06 32.87
N GLY A 44 -2.42 -16.36 32.90
CA GLY A 44 -3.44 -15.45 33.38
C GLY A 44 -3.25 -15.07 34.85
N GLU A 45 -2.98 -16.07 35.72
CA GLU A 45 -2.72 -15.85 37.15
C GLU A 45 -1.43 -15.06 37.40
N ARG A 46 -0.38 -15.30 36.62
CA ARG A 46 0.89 -14.55 36.68
C ARG A 46 0.70 -13.11 36.26
N ALA A 47 -0.06 -12.88 35.18
CA ALA A 47 -0.39 -11.53 34.68
C ALA A 47 -1.16 -10.73 35.75
N GLU A 48 -2.08 -11.38 36.50
CA GLU A 48 -2.79 -10.77 37.63
C GLU A 48 -1.85 -10.34 38.76
N LYS A 49 -0.89 -11.17 39.09
CA LYS A 49 0.13 -10.86 40.11
C LYS A 49 1.04 -9.71 39.69
N CYS A 50 1.42 -9.66 38.42
CA CYS A 50 2.19 -8.54 37.84
C CYS A 50 1.39 -7.22 37.90
N LYS A 51 0.11 -7.23 37.53
CA LYS A 51 -0.78 -6.06 37.59
C LYS A 51 -0.93 -5.53 39.01
N ASN A 52 -1.13 -6.42 39.98
CA ASN A 52 -1.34 -6.05 41.36
C ASN A 52 -0.05 -5.67 42.11
N GLY A 53 1.11 -5.64 41.42
CA GLY A 53 2.40 -5.35 42.04
C GLY A 53 2.87 -6.39 43.07
N SER A 54 2.28 -7.61 43.03
CA SER A 54 2.59 -8.69 43.99
C SER A 54 3.89 -9.43 43.67
N VAL A 55 4.51 -9.16 42.53
CA VAL A 55 5.74 -9.79 42.05
C VAL A 55 6.75 -8.72 41.65
N ASN A 56 8.03 -8.97 41.94
CA ASN A 56 9.09 -8.07 41.49
C ASN A 56 9.19 -8.12 39.96
N PRO A 57 9.18 -6.99 39.23
CA PRO A 57 9.29 -6.94 37.77
C PRO A 57 10.55 -7.61 37.18
N LYS A 58 11.59 -7.84 37.99
CA LYS A 58 12.78 -8.59 37.59
C LYS A 58 12.56 -10.10 37.57
N ASP A 59 11.66 -10.59 38.43
CA ASP A 59 11.38 -12.02 38.55
C ASP A 59 10.32 -12.45 37.54
N ASP A 60 9.24 -11.66 37.40
CA ASP A 60 8.19 -11.87 36.42
C ASP A 60 7.59 -10.55 35.93
N ASN A 61 7.21 -10.50 34.66
CA ASN A 61 6.62 -9.32 34.02
C ASN A 61 5.82 -9.70 32.77
N MET A 62 5.00 -8.77 32.27
CA MET A 62 4.13 -8.99 31.11
C MET A 62 4.90 -9.45 29.86
N LEU A 63 6.08 -8.88 29.60
CA LEU A 63 6.90 -9.25 28.45
C LEU A 63 7.39 -10.70 28.52
N LYS A 64 7.81 -11.14 29.73
CA LYS A 64 8.23 -12.53 29.98
C LYS A 64 7.08 -13.49 29.76
N ILE A 65 5.88 -13.18 30.30
CA ILE A 65 4.67 -13.99 30.13
C ILE A 65 4.29 -14.12 28.66
N VAL A 66 4.29 -13.01 27.90
CA VAL A 66 3.99 -13.03 26.46
C VAL A 66 5.00 -13.87 25.69
N ASN A 67 6.29 -13.74 26.02
CA ASN A 67 7.34 -14.51 25.36
C ASN A 67 7.20 -16.02 25.64
N GLU A 68 7.01 -16.41 26.89
CA GLU A 68 6.76 -17.81 27.27
C GLU A 68 5.48 -18.34 26.63
N GLY A 69 4.42 -17.53 26.56
CA GLY A 69 3.17 -17.89 25.90
C GLY A 69 3.33 -18.14 24.39
N ARG A 70 4.23 -17.43 23.73
CA ARG A 70 4.58 -17.68 22.32
C ARG A 70 5.32 -19.02 22.15
N TYR A 71 6.25 -19.33 23.06
CA TYR A 71 6.94 -20.62 23.06
C TYR A 71 5.97 -21.77 23.35
N ALA A 72 5.07 -21.61 24.34
CA ALA A 72 4.03 -22.59 24.64
C ALA A 72 3.07 -22.81 23.46
N GLY A 73 2.69 -21.75 22.75
CA GLY A 73 1.86 -21.83 21.55
C GLY A 73 2.58 -22.50 20.36
N LEU A 74 3.92 -22.41 20.31
CA LEU A 74 4.72 -23.15 19.33
C LEU A 74 4.74 -24.64 19.66
N ASP A 75 5.18 -24.99 20.86
CA ASP A 75 5.16 -26.33 21.41
C ASP A 75 5.27 -26.26 22.93
N ILE A 76 4.36 -26.94 23.66
CA ILE A 76 4.31 -26.90 25.12
C ILE A 76 5.56 -27.50 25.77
N ARG A 77 6.31 -28.35 25.07
CA ARG A 77 7.59 -28.92 25.53
C ARG A 77 8.67 -27.87 25.76
N HIS A 78 8.54 -26.66 25.23
CA HIS A 78 9.40 -25.52 25.58
C HIS A 78 9.23 -25.02 27.01
N ILE A 79 8.06 -25.24 27.61
CA ILE A 79 7.81 -24.85 29.00
C ILE A 79 8.26 -25.98 29.93
N ASN A 80 8.00 -27.22 29.54
CA ASN A 80 8.45 -28.40 30.27
C ASN A 80 8.67 -29.55 29.28
N GLU A 81 9.92 -29.95 29.09
CA GLU A 81 10.32 -31.02 28.17
C GLU A 81 9.71 -32.39 28.48
N ASN A 82 9.23 -32.60 29.72
CA ASN A 82 8.53 -33.82 30.09
C ASN A 82 7.07 -33.88 29.60
N ASN A 83 6.54 -32.80 29.02
CA ASN A 83 5.22 -32.85 28.42
C ASN A 83 5.21 -33.82 27.23
N PRO A 84 4.10 -34.55 27.03
CA PRO A 84 3.99 -35.45 25.87
C PRO A 84 3.98 -34.68 24.54
N ASP A 85 4.46 -35.34 23.49
CA ASP A 85 4.26 -34.88 22.13
C ASP A 85 2.77 -35.03 21.77
N TYR A 86 2.06 -33.91 21.67
CA TYR A 86 0.63 -33.92 21.37
C TYR A 86 0.40 -34.17 19.88
N GLU A 87 -0.39 -35.21 19.54
CA GLU A 87 -0.57 -35.67 18.16
C GLU A 87 -1.11 -34.58 17.24
N ASP A 88 -2.08 -33.79 17.72
CA ASP A 88 -2.71 -32.69 16.99
C ASP A 88 -1.99 -31.34 17.19
N SER A 89 -0.73 -31.38 17.62
CA SER A 89 0.07 -30.16 17.78
C SER A 89 0.33 -29.48 16.45
N LYS A 90 0.57 -28.18 16.49
CA LYS A 90 0.94 -27.37 15.34
C LYS A 90 2.13 -27.96 14.56
N VAL A 91 3.14 -28.44 15.29
CA VAL A 91 4.33 -29.09 14.73
C VAL A 91 3.94 -30.35 13.96
N ASN A 92 3.10 -31.20 14.55
CA ASN A 92 2.66 -32.44 13.91
C ASN A 92 1.78 -32.20 12.69
N LEU A 93 0.91 -31.19 12.73
CA LEU A 93 0.10 -30.79 11.56
C LEU A 93 0.99 -30.31 10.40
N VAL A 94 2.00 -29.50 10.70
CA VAL A 94 2.96 -29.06 9.67
C VAL A 94 3.73 -30.24 9.09
N VAL A 95 4.24 -31.14 9.92
CA VAL A 95 4.93 -32.37 9.46
C VAL A 95 4.02 -33.18 8.52
N ASN A 96 2.76 -33.38 8.90
CA ASN A 96 1.79 -34.13 8.08
C ASN A 96 1.56 -33.43 6.73
N LYS A 97 1.39 -32.11 6.73
CA LYS A 97 1.17 -31.33 5.50
C LYS A 97 2.42 -31.30 4.61
N VAL A 98 3.61 -31.20 5.21
CA VAL A 98 4.88 -31.29 4.45
C VAL A 98 5.01 -32.64 3.75
N VAL A 99 4.72 -33.75 4.44
CA VAL A 99 4.76 -35.10 3.85
C VAL A 99 3.72 -35.27 2.75
N GLU A 100 2.52 -34.73 2.95
CA GLU A 100 1.47 -34.75 1.90
C GLU A 100 1.98 -34.06 0.62
N ILE A 101 2.46 -32.81 0.71
CA ILE A 101 2.95 -32.06 -0.45
C ILE A 101 4.24 -32.68 -1.04
N TYR A 102 5.12 -33.21 -0.19
CA TYR A 102 6.32 -33.91 -0.64
C TYR A 102 5.95 -35.07 -1.56
N ASN A 103 4.97 -35.89 -1.17
CA ASN A 103 4.50 -37.04 -1.97
C ASN A 103 3.78 -36.59 -3.26
N GLN A 104 2.96 -35.55 -3.21
CA GLN A 104 2.25 -35.01 -4.37
C GLN A 104 3.20 -34.42 -5.43
N THR A 105 4.37 -33.97 -5.01
CA THR A 105 5.33 -33.27 -5.88
C THR A 105 6.63 -34.04 -6.14
N MET A 106 6.62 -35.37 -5.97
CA MET A 106 7.83 -36.22 -6.14
C MET A 106 8.43 -36.12 -7.55
N GLU A 107 7.60 -36.08 -8.57
CA GLU A 107 8.05 -36.04 -9.97
C GLU A 107 8.80 -34.71 -10.28
N ASN A 108 8.28 -33.60 -9.80
CA ASN A 108 8.86 -32.28 -10.05
C ASN A 108 9.96 -31.92 -9.06
N LYS A 109 10.16 -32.73 -8.02
CA LYS A 109 11.06 -32.45 -6.89
C LYS A 109 10.84 -31.04 -6.32
N SER A 110 9.55 -30.61 -6.19
CA SER A 110 9.23 -29.31 -5.62
C SER A 110 9.70 -29.21 -4.18
N THR A 111 10.04 -28.01 -3.75
CA THR A 111 10.66 -27.76 -2.46
C THR A 111 9.72 -26.99 -1.54
N GLN A 112 9.92 -27.12 -0.23
CA GLN A 112 9.09 -26.51 0.80
C GLN A 112 9.95 -25.80 1.82
N VAL A 113 9.48 -24.65 2.33
CA VAL A 113 10.21 -23.86 3.33
C VAL A 113 9.41 -23.69 4.59
N ILE A 114 10.02 -23.95 5.75
CA ILE A 114 9.43 -23.76 7.07
C ILE A 114 10.19 -22.63 7.77
N PHE A 115 9.48 -21.54 8.11
CA PHE A 115 10.02 -20.43 8.88
C PHE A 115 9.66 -20.57 10.36
N SER A 116 10.68 -20.53 11.22
CA SER A 116 10.52 -20.34 12.66
C SER A 116 11.67 -19.50 13.21
N ASP A 117 11.33 -18.39 13.87
CA ASP A 117 12.30 -17.54 14.58
C ASP A 117 12.46 -17.99 16.02
N LEU A 118 11.44 -18.66 16.56
CA LEU A 118 11.48 -19.30 17.87
C LEU A 118 12.12 -20.70 17.77
N SER A 119 12.70 -21.16 18.88
CA SER A 119 13.21 -22.53 18.99
C SER A 119 14.25 -22.91 17.92
N THR A 120 15.12 -21.96 17.58
CA THR A 120 16.26 -22.25 16.68
C THR A 120 17.19 -23.30 17.30
N PRO A 121 17.87 -24.13 16.50
CA PRO A 121 18.70 -25.22 17.00
C PRO A 121 19.73 -24.74 18.02
N LYS A 122 19.76 -25.41 19.17
CA LYS A 122 20.75 -25.26 20.26
C LYS A 122 21.16 -26.64 20.73
N ASP A 123 22.43 -26.77 21.10
CA ASP A 123 22.96 -27.99 21.65
C ASP A 123 22.31 -28.24 23.03
N ASP A 124 21.93 -29.50 23.32
CA ASP A 124 21.39 -29.99 24.57
C ASP A 124 20.06 -29.41 25.06
N GLU A 125 19.30 -28.68 24.21
CA GLU A 125 17.97 -28.21 24.54
C GLU A 125 16.93 -28.71 23.50
N PHE A 126 15.69 -28.97 23.95
CA PHE A 126 14.60 -29.27 23.06
C PHE A 126 14.41 -28.12 22.04
N ASN A 127 14.32 -28.46 20.76
CA ASN A 127 14.00 -27.52 19.71
C ASN A 127 13.11 -28.15 18.64
N VAL A 128 12.22 -27.35 18.06
CA VAL A 128 11.26 -27.83 17.05
C VAL A 128 11.93 -28.18 15.71
N TYR A 129 13.12 -27.65 15.42
CA TYR A 129 13.83 -27.98 14.17
C TYR A 129 14.24 -29.45 14.14
N ASP A 130 14.88 -29.93 15.21
CA ASP A 130 15.28 -31.33 15.34
C ASP A 130 14.07 -32.25 15.45
N ASP A 131 13.03 -31.84 16.17
CA ASP A 131 11.79 -32.60 16.29
C ASP A 131 11.10 -32.78 14.92
N ILE A 132 10.95 -31.70 14.15
CA ILE A 132 10.41 -31.74 12.77
C ILE A 132 11.26 -32.64 11.88
N LYS A 133 12.59 -32.48 11.89
CA LYS A 133 13.50 -33.29 11.09
C LYS A 133 13.33 -34.79 11.40
N ASN A 134 13.34 -35.13 12.67
CA ASN A 134 13.19 -36.52 13.11
C ASN A 134 11.85 -37.11 12.66
N LYS A 135 10.76 -36.37 12.82
CA LYS A 135 9.41 -36.78 12.39
C LYS A 135 9.31 -36.94 10.86
N LEU A 136 9.90 -36.04 10.10
CA LEU A 136 9.94 -36.13 8.63
C LEU A 136 10.70 -37.38 8.18
N ILE A 137 11.86 -37.68 8.81
CA ILE A 137 12.63 -38.90 8.54
C ILE A 137 11.81 -40.16 8.87
N GLN A 138 11.14 -40.18 10.04
CA GLN A 138 10.26 -41.30 10.43
C GLN A 138 9.11 -41.52 9.44
N LYS A 139 8.63 -40.45 8.78
CA LYS A 139 7.58 -40.52 7.76
C LYS A 139 8.11 -40.76 6.33
N GLY A 140 9.42 -41.05 6.18
CA GLY A 140 10.02 -41.53 4.95
C GLY A 140 10.71 -40.49 4.06
N ILE A 141 10.83 -39.24 4.51
CA ILE A 141 11.66 -38.25 3.81
C ILE A 141 13.14 -38.54 4.14
N LYS A 142 13.99 -38.52 3.13
CA LYS A 142 15.41 -38.82 3.32
C LYS A 142 16.11 -37.70 4.08
N GLU A 143 17.05 -38.05 4.93
CA GLU A 143 17.75 -37.08 5.77
C GLU A 143 18.52 -36.03 4.94
N ASP A 144 19.11 -36.44 3.83
CA ASP A 144 19.88 -35.57 2.90
C ASP A 144 18.98 -34.60 2.11
N GLU A 145 17.66 -34.82 2.07
CA GLU A 145 16.67 -33.94 1.48
C GLU A 145 16.12 -32.89 2.47
N ILE A 146 16.56 -32.91 3.74
CA ILE A 146 16.16 -31.98 4.80
C ILE A 146 17.35 -31.15 5.23
N ALA A 147 17.23 -29.81 5.26
CA ALA A 147 18.31 -28.94 5.68
C ALA A 147 17.87 -27.83 6.63
N PHE A 148 18.77 -27.46 7.54
CA PHE A 148 18.66 -26.28 8.38
C PHE A 148 19.63 -25.22 7.93
N VAL A 149 19.16 -24.01 7.64
CA VAL A 149 20.04 -22.91 7.24
C VAL A 149 21.07 -22.57 8.30
N HIS A 150 20.74 -22.87 9.57
CA HIS A 150 21.62 -22.64 10.71
C HIS A 150 22.89 -23.48 10.70
N THR A 151 22.92 -24.61 10.00
CA THR A 151 24.11 -25.47 9.88
C THR A 151 25.18 -24.88 8.95
N ALA A 152 24.82 -23.94 8.08
CA ALA A 152 25.78 -23.27 7.21
C ALA A 152 26.63 -22.26 7.99
N LYS A 153 27.93 -22.53 8.12
CA LYS A 153 28.88 -21.71 8.89
C LYS A 153 29.36 -20.45 8.17
N ASN A 154 29.23 -20.41 6.86
CA ASN A 154 29.68 -19.28 6.03
C ASN A 154 28.73 -19.06 4.83
N SER A 155 28.93 -17.94 4.12
CA SER A 155 28.09 -17.56 2.97
C SER A 155 28.14 -18.58 1.85
N LYS A 156 29.32 -19.18 1.56
CA LYS A 156 29.46 -20.17 0.49
C LYS A 156 28.66 -21.44 0.77
N GLN A 157 28.74 -21.97 2.01
CA GLN A 157 27.93 -23.15 2.39
C GLN A 157 26.44 -22.87 2.29
N ARG A 158 26.03 -21.62 2.58
CA ARG A 158 24.64 -21.21 2.47
C ARG A 158 24.20 -21.12 1.02
N GLU A 159 25.03 -20.57 0.14
CA GLU A 159 24.79 -20.53 -1.29
C GLU A 159 24.67 -21.94 -1.90
N ASP A 160 25.62 -22.83 -1.57
CA ASP A 160 25.58 -24.23 -2.01
C ASP A 160 24.32 -24.96 -1.53
N MET A 161 23.85 -24.65 -0.31
CA MET A 161 22.60 -25.19 0.22
C MET A 161 21.39 -24.68 -0.56
N PHE A 162 21.30 -23.38 -0.85
CA PHE A 162 20.21 -22.81 -1.62
C PHE A 162 20.21 -23.28 -3.07
N GLU A 163 21.37 -23.52 -3.67
CA GLU A 163 21.47 -24.14 -4.99
C GLU A 163 20.83 -25.54 -4.99
N LYS A 164 21.08 -26.35 -3.96
CA LYS A 164 20.43 -27.66 -3.79
C LYS A 164 18.91 -27.55 -3.58
N VAL A 165 18.42 -26.49 -2.97
CA VAL A 165 16.98 -26.21 -2.91
C VAL A 165 16.44 -25.87 -4.30
N CYS A 166 17.15 -25.07 -5.08
CA CYS A 166 16.75 -24.75 -6.46
C CYS A 166 16.70 -25.97 -7.38
N THR A 167 17.62 -26.94 -7.21
CA THR A 167 17.63 -28.19 -8.00
C THR A 167 16.62 -29.22 -7.50
N GLY A 168 16.14 -29.10 -6.26
CA GLY A 168 15.24 -30.05 -5.61
C GLY A 168 15.99 -31.25 -5.00
N ASP A 169 17.30 -31.13 -4.77
CA ASP A 169 18.08 -32.11 -4.00
C ASP A 169 17.80 -31.95 -2.49
N ILE A 170 17.55 -30.73 -2.02
CA ILE A 170 16.96 -30.45 -0.73
C ILE A 170 15.49 -30.12 -0.96
N ARG A 171 14.59 -30.97 -0.41
CA ARG A 171 13.14 -30.87 -0.58
C ARG A 171 12.46 -30.07 0.54
N VAL A 172 13.04 -30.07 1.73
CA VAL A 172 12.51 -29.34 2.89
C VAL A 172 13.63 -28.53 3.53
N ILE A 173 13.44 -27.22 3.61
CA ILE A 173 14.41 -26.32 4.25
C ILE A 173 13.76 -25.59 5.42
N LEU A 174 14.44 -25.59 6.58
CA LEU A 174 14.01 -24.87 7.78
C LEU A 174 14.99 -23.74 8.11
N GLY A 175 14.45 -22.61 8.54
CA GLY A 175 15.29 -21.50 8.98
C GLY A 175 14.52 -20.32 9.54
N SER A 176 15.26 -19.41 10.18
CA SER A 176 14.73 -18.17 10.71
C SER A 176 14.67 -17.07 9.63
N THR A 177 13.84 -16.06 9.88
CA THR A 177 13.75 -14.87 9.01
C THR A 177 15.11 -14.23 8.79
N THR A 178 15.90 -14.08 9.85
CA THR A 178 17.25 -13.47 9.78
C THR A 178 18.20 -14.28 8.87
N LYS A 179 18.11 -15.60 8.87
CA LYS A 179 19.02 -16.47 8.11
C LYS A 179 18.60 -16.67 6.65
N MET A 180 17.29 -16.61 6.36
CA MET A 180 16.71 -16.84 5.04
C MET A 180 16.08 -15.59 4.42
N GLY A 181 15.82 -14.55 5.21
CA GLY A 181 15.07 -13.36 4.80
C GLY A 181 15.84 -12.37 3.91
N THR A 182 17.17 -12.39 3.84
CA THR A 182 17.95 -11.40 3.11
C THR A 182 18.93 -12.01 2.12
N GLY A 183 18.98 -11.44 0.89
CA GLY A 183 20.08 -11.65 -0.07
C GLY A 183 20.13 -12.99 -0.79
N THR A 184 19.13 -13.87 -0.67
CA THR A 184 19.20 -15.23 -1.20
C THR A 184 18.08 -15.53 -2.21
N ASN A 185 18.41 -16.27 -3.25
CA ASN A 185 17.48 -16.70 -4.29
C ASN A 185 17.39 -18.23 -4.25
N PHE A 186 16.25 -18.76 -3.79
CA PHE A 186 15.99 -20.21 -3.79
C PHE A 186 14.53 -20.54 -4.13
N GLN A 187 13.87 -19.65 -4.87
CA GLN A 187 12.44 -19.71 -5.18
C GLN A 187 12.08 -20.73 -6.26
N ASN A 188 13.03 -21.19 -7.09
CA ASN A 188 12.74 -21.88 -8.35
C ASN A 188 11.70 -22.99 -8.22
N LYS A 189 11.86 -23.88 -7.25
CA LYS A 189 10.97 -25.03 -7.03
C LYS A 189 10.10 -24.92 -5.79
N LEU A 190 10.06 -23.75 -5.11
CA LEU A 190 9.26 -23.58 -3.91
C LEU A 190 7.77 -23.65 -4.24
N VAL A 191 7.08 -24.65 -3.68
CA VAL A 191 5.64 -24.87 -3.83
C VAL A 191 4.86 -24.55 -2.58
N ALA A 192 5.49 -24.61 -1.39
CA ALA A 192 4.84 -24.34 -0.12
C ALA A 192 5.77 -23.60 0.86
N LEU A 193 5.15 -22.68 1.62
CA LEU A 193 5.79 -21.93 2.69
C LEU A 193 4.94 -22.06 3.96
N TYR A 194 5.59 -22.34 5.08
CA TYR A 194 4.96 -22.46 6.38
C TYR A 194 5.48 -21.40 7.35
N HIS A 195 4.57 -20.59 7.88
CA HIS A 195 4.85 -19.75 9.04
C HIS A 195 4.54 -20.56 10.31
N LEU A 196 5.54 -21.25 10.85
CA LEU A 196 5.37 -22.07 12.05
C LEU A 196 5.17 -21.18 13.27
N ASP A 197 5.81 -20.02 13.30
CA ASP A 197 5.59 -18.95 14.26
C ASP A 197 5.23 -17.62 13.58
N THR A 198 4.60 -16.73 14.32
CA THR A 198 4.27 -15.38 13.85
C THR A 198 5.53 -14.52 13.91
N PRO A 199 5.97 -13.91 12.80
CA PRO A 199 7.07 -12.96 12.83
C PRO A 199 6.69 -11.70 13.63
N TRP A 200 7.70 -11.01 14.17
CA TRP A 200 7.47 -9.85 15.04
C TRP A 200 7.11 -8.57 14.26
N ARG A 201 7.61 -8.46 13.02
CA ARG A 201 7.47 -7.27 12.18
C ARG A 201 6.77 -7.60 10.86
N PRO A 202 5.93 -6.69 10.36
CA PRO A 202 5.34 -6.84 9.02
C PRO A 202 6.38 -6.99 7.90
N SER A 203 7.52 -6.30 8.00
CA SER A 203 8.62 -6.46 7.05
C SER A 203 9.20 -7.88 7.02
N ASP A 204 9.18 -8.57 8.16
CA ASP A 204 9.67 -9.94 8.25
C ASP A 204 8.68 -10.90 7.55
N LEU A 205 7.37 -10.63 7.67
CA LEU A 205 6.35 -11.37 6.93
C LEU A 205 6.53 -11.18 5.42
N GLU A 206 6.66 -9.93 4.96
CA GLU A 206 6.92 -9.61 3.55
C GLU A 206 8.21 -10.27 3.04
N GLN A 207 9.26 -10.32 3.86
CA GLN A 207 10.51 -10.98 3.52
C GLN A 207 10.36 -12.49 3.40
N ARG A 208 9.63 -13.16 4.31
CA ARG A 208 9.34 -14.59 4.25
C ARG A 208 8.54 -14.91 3.00
N GLU A 209 7.40 -14.26 2.79
CA GLU A 209 6.51 -14.49 1.65
C GLU A 209 7.17 -14.10 0.31
N GLY A 210 7.99 -13.06 0.28
CA GLY A 210 8.80 -12.68 -0.88
C GLY A 210 9.86 -13.71 -1.31
N ARG A 211 10.03 -14.82 -0.58
CA ARG A 211 10.88 -15.94 -1.03
C ARG A 211 10.15 -16.86 -1.98
N ILE A 212 8.87 -17.06 -1.80
CA ILE A 212 8.05 -17.91 -2.65
C ILE A 212 7.30 -17.10 -3.73
N LEU A 213 6.82 -15.90 -3.39
CA LEU A 213 6.14 -14.97 -4.29
C LEU A 213 7.17 -14.13 -5.06
N ARG A 214 7.95 -14.79 -5.90
CA ARG A 214 9.05 -14.15 -6.61
C ARG A 214 9.13 -14.60 -8.05
N GLN A 215 9.57 -13.68 -8.91
CA GLN A 215 9.89 -13.97 -10.30
C GLN A 215 10.94 -15.10 -10.40
N GLY A 216 10.74 -16.04 -11.32
CA GLY A 216 11.60 -17.21 -11.49
C GLY A 216 11.18 -18.41 -10.65
N ASN A 217 10.05 -18.39 -9.95
CA ASN A 217 9.42 -19.59 -9.44
C ASN A 217 8.77 -20.34 -10.60
N GLU A 218 9.08 -21.63 -10.73
CA GLU A 218 8.63 -22.51 -11.82
C GLU A 218 7.20 -23.03 -11.61
N ASN A 219 6.66 -22.91 -10.40
CA ASN A 219 5.31 -23.35 -10.09
C ASN A 219 4.30 -22.28 -10.52
N GLU A 220 3.21 -22.65 -11.15
CA GLU A 220 2.11 -21.75 -11.51
C GLU A 220 1.31 -21.28 -10.28
N GLU A 221 1.20 -22.18 -9.29
CA GLU A 221 0.48 -21.94 -8.04
C GLU A 221 1.32 -22.43 -6.85
N VAL A 222 1.29 -21.65 -5.77
CA VAL A 222 2.01 -21.94 -4.52
C VAL A 222 1.09 -21.78 -3.31
N LYS A 223 1.44 -22.41 -2.20
CA LYS A 223 0.66 -22.38 -0.96
C LYS A 223 1.43 -21.73 0.17
N ILE A 224 0.76 -20.86 0.90
CA ILE A 224 1.30 -20.22 2.10
C ILE A 224 0.44 -20.64 3.29
N PHE A 225 1.06 -21.27 4.27
CA PHE A 225 0.40 -21.79 5.46
C PHE A 225 0.72 -20.92 6.67
N ARG A 226 -0.32 -20.43 7.35
CA ARG A 226 -0.21 -19.80 8.66
C ARG A 226 -0.61 -20.81 9.73
N CYS A 227 0.33 -21.18 10.61
CA CYS A 227 0.14 -22.22 11.61
C CYS A 227 -0.26 -21.58 12.93
N ILE A 228 -1.40 -21.97 13.48
CA ILE A 228 -2.02 -21.39 14.67
C ILE A 228 -2.43 -22.50 15.62
N THR A 229 -2.11 -22.35 16.91
CA THR A 229 -2.68 -23.18 17.98
C THR A 229 -3.85 -22.44 18.61
N LYS A 230 -5.05 -23.04 18.58
CA LYS A 230 -6.26 -22.45 19.19
C LYS A 230 -6.04 -22.17 20.67
N GLY A 231 -6.63 -21.11 21.21
CA GLY A 231 -6.53 -20.75 22.62
C GLY A 231 -5.12 -20.39 23.11
N SER A 232 -4.16 -20.20 22.22
CA SER A 232 -2.81 -19.74 22.52
C SER A 232 -2.59 -18.27 22.10
N PHE A 233 -1.39 -17.76 22.34
CA PHE A 233 -1.00 -16.42 21.91
C PHE A 233 -0.83 -16.27 20.38
N ASP A 234 -0.92 -17.33 19.59
CA ASP A 234 -0.71 -17.29 18.14
C ASP A 234 -1.71 -16.38 17.42
N ALA A 235 -3.01 -16.58 17.67
CA ALA A 235 -4.07 -15.80 17.01
C ALA A 235 -3.91 -14.31 17.30
N TYR A 236 -3.57 -13.96 18.52
CA TYR A 236 -3.29 -12.60 18.94
C TYR A 236 -2.04 -12.03 18.25
N SER A 237 -0.95 -12.80 18.19
CA SER A 237 0.29 -12.37 17.53
C SER A 237 0.06 -12.07 16.04
N TRP A 238 -0.72 -12.89 15.35
CA TRP A 238 -1.11 -12.65 13.96
C TRP A 238 -1.96 -11.39 13.81
N GLN A 239 -2.88 -11.14 14.73
CA GLN A 239 -3.71 -9.93 14.68
C GLN A 239 -2.90 -8.65 14.87
N ILE A 240 -2.00 -8.61 15.87
CA ILE A 240 -1.08 -7.46 16.04
C ILE A 240 -0.27 -7.22 14.77
N LEU A 241 0.24 -8.30 14.18
CA LEU A 241 1.02 -8.19 12.95
C LEU A 241 0.19 -7.60 11.81
N GLU A 242 -1.07 -8.01 11.65
CA GLU A 242 -1.98 -7.44 10.67
C GLU A 242 -2.31 -5.96 10.94
N GLN A 243 -2.50 -5.59 12.21
CA GLN A 243 -2.72 -4.18 12.60
C GLN A 243 -1.51 -3.32 12.24
N LYS A 244 -0.29 -3.78 12.58
CA LYS A 244 0.96 -3.12 12.21
C LYS A 244 1.08 -2.97 10.68
N GLN A 245 0.78 -4.02 9.93
CA GLN A 245 0.82 -3.98 8.45
C GLN A 245 -0.15 -2.97 7.87
N ARG A 246 -1.39 -2.92 8.37
CA ARG A 246 -2.40 -1.95 7.94
C ARG A 246 -1.96 -0.53 8.23
N PHE A 247 -1.45 -0.29 9.44
CA PHE A 247 -0.93 1.02 9.81
C PHE A 247 0.19 1.50 8.88
N ILE A 248 1.17 0.62 8.58
CA ILE A 248 2.27 0.93 7.66
C ILE A 248 1.74 1.24 6.26
N THR A 249 0.76 0.47 5.78
CA THR A 249 0.14 0.69 4.47
C THR A 249 -0.60 2.03 4.43
N GLN A 250 -1.39 2.35 5.46
CA GLN A 250 -2.08 3.64 5.59
C GLN A 250 -1.09 4.80 5.63
N ALA A 251 0.01 4.62 6.36
CA ALA A 251 1.08 5.61 6.42
C ALA A 251 1.71 5.86 5.05
N LYS A 252 2.04 4.79 4.31
CA LYS A 252 2.63 4.87 2.96
C LYS A 252 1.70 5.54 1.95
N VAL A 253 0.41 5.21 1.97
CA VAL A 253 -0.60 5.77 1.05
C VAL A 253 -1.03 7.20 1.43
N GLY A 254 -0.59 7.72 2.59
CA GLY A 254 -0.95 9.06 3.06
C GLY A 254 -2.38 9.18 3.57
N ALA A 255 -3.00 8.07 3.96
CA ALA A 255 -4.37 8.01 4.47
C ALA A 255 -4.50 8.41 5.95
N ILE A 256 -3.40 8.69 6.65
CA ILE A 256 -3.43 9.11 8.05
C ILE A 256 -3.63 10.62 8.13
N ILE A 257 -4.78 11.05 8.65
CA ILE A 257 -5.17 12.48 8.80
C ILE A 257 -4.90 13.00 10.22
N GLY A 258 -4.77 12.14 11.22
CA GLY A 258 -4.58 12.50 12.63
C GLY A 258 -3.17 13.05 12.94
N ARG A 259 -3.09 13.96 13.93
CA ARG A 259 -1.82 14.46 14.49
C ARG A 259 -1.20 13.50 15.50
N GLU A 260 -2.00 12.63 16.08
CA GLU A 260 -1.59 11.61 17.06
C GLU A 260 -1.85 10.22 16.49
N VAL A 261 -0.85 9.40 16.58
CA VAL A 261 -0.90 7.99 16.21
C VAL A 261 -0.45 7.23 17.45
N LYS A 262 -1.33 6.38 18.00
CA LYS A 262 -0.93 5.47 19.08
C LYS A 262 0.21 4.58 18.54
N ASP A 263 1.31 4.51 19.28
CA ASP A 263 2.45 3.69 18.91
C ASP A 263 2.04 2.22 19.00
N ILE A 264 1.94 1.58 17.83
CA ILE A 264 1.52 0.18 17.73
C ILE A 264 2.66 -0.77 18.16
N ASP A 265 3.89 -0.27 18.27
CA ASP A 265 5.00 -1.07 18.78
C ASP A 265 4.91 -1.29 20.32
N ASP A 266 4.19 -0.42 21.03
CA ASP A 266 3.92 -0.54 22.46
C ASP A 266 2.65 -1.35 22.80
N VAL A 267 1.96 -1.95 21.83
CA VAL A 267 0.81 -2.83 22.10
C VAL A 267 1.32 -4.12 22.73
N THR A 268 1.54 -4.06 24.01
CA THR A 268 1.63 -5.23 24.88
C THR A 268 0.22 -5.70 25.19
N LEU A 269 0.01 -7.03 25.26
CA LEU A 269 -1.23 -7.61 25.78
C LEU A 269 -1.61 -6.96 27.09
N ASP A 270 -2.78 -6.35 27.15
CA ASP A 270 -3.37 -5.90 28.39
C ASP A 270 -3.70 -7.13 29.27
N TYR A 271 -3.71 -6.91 30.59
CA TYR A 271 -4.09 -7.94 31.57
C TYR A 271 -5.46 -8.58 31.22
N ALA A 272 -6.44 -7.77 30.82
CA ALA A 272 -7.76 -8.26 30.45
C ALA A 272 -7.71 -9.20 29.23
N GLU A 273 -6.89 -8.90 28.25
CA GLU A 273 -6.69 -9.72 27.05
C GLU A 273 -5.98 -11.02 27.36
N ILE A 274 -4.94 -11.00 28.21
CA ILE A 274 -4.26 -12.23 28.67
C ILE A 274 -5.22 -13.11 29.48
N LYS A 275 -5.96 -12.53 30.42
CA LYS A 275 -6.93 -13.26 31.25
C LYS A 275 -7.98 -13.95 30.41
N ALA A 276 -8.37 -13.32 29.36
CA ALA A 276 -9.44 -13.78 28.52
C ALA A 276 -8.98 -14.78 27.46
N LEU A 277 -7.77 -14.68 26.94
CA LEU A 277 -7.13 -15.76 26.20
C LEU A 277 -6.97 -17.01 27.09
N ALA A 278 -6.53 -16.80 28.35
CA ALA A 278 -6.38 -17.86 29.32
C ALA A 278 -7.69 -18.57 29.71
N THR A 279 -8.83 -17.86 29.67
CA THR A 279 -10.16 -18.41 29.98
C THR A 279 -10.91 -18.95 28.78
N GLY A 280 -10.36 -18.79 27.57
CA GLY A 280 -11.02 -19.22 26.32
C GLY A 280 -12.34 -18.49 26.04
N ASN A 281 -12.49 -17.23 26.50
CA ASN A 281 -13.72 -16.48 26.37
C ASN A 281 -14.02 -16.11 24.89
N PRO A 282 -15.10 -16.60 24.27
CA PRO A 282 -15.40 -16.36 22.87
C PRO A 282 -15.67 -14.88 22.53
N LYS A 283 -16.04 -14.07 23.55
CA LYS A 283 -16.28 -12.63 23.36
C LYS A 283 -15.02 -11.85 23.00
N ILE A 284 -13.85 -12.34 23.37
CA ILE A 284 -12.59 -11.72 22.98
C ILE A 284 -12.30 -11.96 21.52
N LYS A 285 -12.51 -13.17 21.03
CA LYS A 285 -12.42 -13.41 19.59
C LYS A 285 -13.34 -12.44 18.85
N ARG A 286 -14.57 -12.24 19.35
CA ARG A 286 -15.54 -11.31 18.74
C ARG A 286 -15.09 -9.85 18.81
N LYS A 287 -14.57 -9.38 19.97
CA LYS A 287 -13.99 -8.04 20.10
C LYS A 287 -12.87 -7.82 19.07
N MET A 288 -11.99 -8.80 18.93
CA MET A 288 -10.89 -8.75 17.98
C MET A 288 -11.35 -8.68 16.52
N GLU A 289 -12.40 -9.44 16.17
CA GLU A 289 -13.03 -9.38 14.85
C GLU A 289 -13.63 -7.99 14.60
N ILE A 290 -14.36 -7.45 15.57
CA ILE A 290 -14.97 -6.11 15.53
C ILE A 290 -13.91 -5.03 15.35
N ASP A 291 -12.84 -5.05 16.15
CA ASP A 291 -11.74 -4.08 16.00
C ASP A 291 -11.13 -4.12 14.60
N THR A 292 -10.99 -5.32 14.06
CA THR A 292 -10.51 -5.51 12.69
C THR A 292 -11.46 -4.95 11.64
N GLU A 293 -12.77 -5.14 11.81
CA GLU A 293 -13.81 -4.63 10.91
C GLU A 293 -13.94 -3.11 10.99
N ILE A 294 -13.92 -2.55 12.21
CA ILE A 294 -13.92 -1.10 12.44
C ILE A 294 -12.74 -0.44 11.73
N GLU A 295 -11.53 -0.96 11.89
CA GLU A 295 -10.35 -0.40 11.24
C GLU A 295 -10.44 -0.46 9.71
N LYS A 296 -10.96 -1.54 9.14
CA LYS A 296 -11.21 -1.62 7.68
C LYS A 296 -12.16 -0.50 7.21
N ILE A 297 -13.25 -0.31 7.93
CA ILE A 297 -14.25 0.70 7.58
C ILE A 297 -13.70 2.11 7.76
N ARG A 298 -12.93 2.38 8.82
CA ARG A 298 -12.27 3.68 9.03
C ARG A 298 -11.29 4.04 7.91
N VAL A 299 -10.59 3.05 7.35
CA VAL A 299 -9.75 3.28 6.17
C VAL A 299 -10.59 3.71 4.98
N LEU A 300 -11.69 3.00 4.72
CA LEU A 300 -12.62 3.35 3.64
C LEU A 300 -13.24 4.74 3.85
N GLU A 301 -13.62 5.07 5.09
CA GLU A 301 -14.12 6.39 5.47
C GLU A 301 -13.09 7.49 5.21
N THR A 302 -11.84 7.25 5.57
CA THR A 302 -10.75 8.21 5.33
C THR A 302 -10.55 8.49 3.84
N VAL A 303 -10.57 7.44 3.01
CA VAL A 303 -10.49 7.57 1.55
C VAL A 303 -11.70 8.33 1.00
N TYR A 304 -12.90 8.01 1.51
CA TYR A 304 -14.13 8.70 1.15
C TYR A 304 -14.07 10.19 1.51
N ARG A 305 -13.69 10.55 2.74
CA ARG A 305 -13.55 11.94 3.19
C ARG A 305 -12.53 12.73 2.37
N LYS A 306 -11.38 12.12 2.04
CA LYS A 306 -10.38 12.75 1.16
C LYS A 306 -10.94 13.04 -0.23
N LYS A 307 -11.69 12.10 -0.78
CA LYS A 307 -12.34 12.26 -2.09
C LYS A 307 -13.49 13.29 -2.01
N GLN A 308 -14.24 13.33 -0.91
CA GLN A 308 -15.25 14.35 -0.63
C GLN A 308 -14.64 15.77 -0.65
N TYR A 309 -13.57 15.99 0.11
CA TYR A 309 -12.85 17.26 0.14
C TYR A 309 -12.28 17.65 -1.24
N SER A 310 -11.73 16.69 -1.97
CA SER A 310 -11.27 16.91 -3.35
C SER A 310 -12.42 17.28 -4.29
N SER A 311 -13.58 16.65 -4.13
CA SER A 311 -14.79 16.95 -4.91
C SER A 311 -15.33 18.34 -4.60
N GLU A 312 -15.39 18.72 -3.34
CA GLU A 312 -15.80 20.04 -2.89
C GLU A 312 -14.87 21.13 -3.47
N ASN A 313 -13.57 20.96 -3.36
CA ASN A 313 -12.60 21.90 -3.93
C ASN A 313 -12.72 22.00 -5.47
N PHE A 314 -12.98 20.87 -6.13
CA PHE A 314 -13.22 20.88 -7.57
C PHE A 314 -14.49 21.69 -7.92
N LEU A 315 -15.60 21.44 -7.24
CA LEU A 315 -16.88 22.10 -7.52
C LEU A 315 -16.87 23.59 -7.21
N ASN A 316 -16.26 23.99 -6.09
CA ASN A 316 -16.30 25.35 -5.58
C ASN A 316 -15.18 26.25 -6.14
N GLU A 317 -14.00 25.68 -6.43
CA GLU A 317 -12.83 26.46 -6.81
C GLU A 317 -12.36 26.19 -8.24
N ILE A 318 -12.18 24.93 -8.62
CA ILE A 318 -11.51 24.58 -9.89
C ILE A 318 -12.46 24.73 -11.07
N TYR A 319 -13.65 24.13 -10.98
CA TYR A 319 -14.63 24.14 -12.05
C TYR A 319 -15.06 25.55 -12.45
N PRO A 320 -15.47 26.46 -11.55
CA PRO A 320 -15.86 27.82 -11.95
C PRO A 320 -14.74 28.60 -12.62
N LYS A 321 -13.51 28.52 -12.08
CA LYS A 321 -12.34 29.21 -12.62
C LYS A 321 -11.96 28.69 -14.01
N GLU A 322 -12.02 27.38 -14.22
CA GLU A 322 -11.67 26.77 -15.49
C GLU A 322 -12.74 27.04 -16.54
N LEU A 323 -14.02 27.00 -16.15
CA LEU A 323 -15.13 27.35 -17.03
C LEU A 323 -15.03 28.82 -17.48
N GLU A 324 -14.78 29.75 -16.57
CA GLU A 324 -14.58 31.18 -16.89
C GLU A 324 -13.37 31.34 -17.83
N ARG A 325 -12.27 30.66 -17.57
CA ARG A 325 -11.06 30.70 -18.42
C ARG A 325 -11.35 30.26 -19.85
N ILE A 326 -12.10 29.16 -20.00
CA ILE A 326 -12.44 28.64 -21.34
C ILE A 326 -13.41 29.57 -22.03
N ASN A 327 -14.45 30.08 -21.38
CA ASN A 327 -15.41 31.03 -21.95
C ASN A 327 -14.73 32.31 -22.43
N ASN A 328 -13.89 32.92 -21.60
CA ASN A 328 -13.10 34.10 -21.97
C ASN A 328 -12.19 33.84 -23.17
N ARG A 329 -11.67 32.60 -23.29
CA ARG A 329 -10.88 32.21 -24.45
C ARG A 329 -11.73 32.09 -25.70
N ILE A 330 -12.92 31.50 -25.62
CA ILE A 330 -13.86 31.36 -26.73
C ILE A 330 -14.30 32.75 -27.24
N GLU A 331 -14.64 33.66 -26.35
CA GLU A 331 -15.01 35.05 -26.74
C GLU A 331 -13.90 35.73 -27.54
N ARG A 332 -12.65 35.62 -27.07
CA ARG A 332 -11.49 36.19 -27.79
C ARG A 332 -11.24 35.51 -29.13
N LEU A 333 -11.41 34.20 -29.23
CA LEU A 333 -11.29 33.45 -30.46
C LEU A 333 -12.39 33.83 -31.47
N LYS A 334 -13.63 34.06 -31.02
CA LYS A 334 -14.73 34.51 -31.87
C LYS A 334 -14.46 35.89 -32.45
N LEU A 335 -13.93 36.83 -31.65
CA LEU A 335 -13.52 38.13 -32.13
C LEU A 335 -12.40 38.03 -33.18
N ASP A 336 -11.47 37.11 -33.03
CA ASP A 336 -10.40 36.86 -33.99
C ASP A 336 -10.97 36.22 -35.28
N ASP A 337 -11.91 35.30 -35.19
CA ASP A 337 -12.58 34.67 -36.31
C ASP A 337 -13.40 35.69 -37.13
N GLU A 338 -14.14 36.58 -36.46
CA GLU A 338 -14.83 37.68 -37.10
C GLU A 338 -13.85 38.61 -37.84
N TYR A 339 -12.72 38.96 -37.19
CA TYR A 339 -11.68 39.78 -37.81
C TYR A 339 -11.10 39.10 -39.06
N ILE A 340 -10.77 37.80 -38.99
CA ILE A 340 -10.22 37.04 -40.12
C ILE A 340 -11.17 37.04 -41.32
N LYS A 341 -12.47 36.91 -41.09
CA LYS A 341 -13.50 36.99 -42.16
C LYS A 341 -13.51 38.34 -42.89
N THR A 342 -13.04 39.40 -42.23
CA THR A 342 -12.91 40.73 -42.88
C THR A 342 -11.68 40.84 -43.80
N LEU A 343 -10.68 39.97 -43.63
CA LEU A 343 -9.43 40.01 -44.40
C LEU A 343 -9.54 39.39 -45.81
N GLY A 344 -10.66 38.71 -46.12
CA GLY A 344 -10.88 38.06 -47.41
C GLY A 344 -10.13 36.72 -47.55
N ASP A 345 -9.78 36.35 -48.77
CA ASP A 345 -9.07 35.07 -49.03
C ASP A 345 -7.61 35.15 -48.61
N LEU A 346 -7.31 34.45 -47.53
CA LEU A 346 -5.97 34.36 -46.92
C LEU A 346 -5.12 33.23 -47.49
N SER A 347 -5.66 32.41 -48.39
CA SER A 347 -4.99 31.22 -48.94
C SER A 347 -4.03 31.49 -50.07
N SER A 348 -4.08 32.70 -50.71
CA SER A 348 -3.21 33.04 -51.84
C SER A 348 -1.87 33.62 -51.36
N ASP A 349 -0.76 33.07 -51.89
CA ASP A 349 0.61 33.56 -51.67
C ASP A 349 0.95 34.85 -52.46
N GLU A 350 0.05 35.30 -53.31
CA GLU A 350 0.32 36.41 -54.28
C GLU A 350 0.61 37.76 -53.61
N ASN A 351 0.16 37.99 -52.37
CA ASN A 351 0.36 39.24 -51.62
C ASN A 351 0.95 39.02 -50.23
N PHE A 352 1.90 38.09 -50.11
CA PHE A 352 2.54 37.85 -48.81
C PHE A 352 3.36 39.07 -48.34
N GLU A 353 3.02 39.60 -47.19
CA GLU A 353 3.78 40.63 -46.47
C GLU A 353 3.75 40.37 -44.96
N ILE A 354 4.91 40.39 -44.32
CA ILE A 354 5.06 40.35 -42.87
C ILE A 354 6.03 41.44 -42.42
N THR A 355 5.75 42.08 -41.31
CA THR A 355 6.64 43.06 -40.71
C THR A 355 7.37 42.43 -39.52
N ILE A 356 8.72 42.45 -39.49
CA ILE A 356 9.56 41.95 -38.42
C ILE A 356 10.57 43.03 -38.04
N LYS A 357 10.55 43.47 -36.76
CA LYS A 357 11.37 44.59 -36.25
C LYS A 357 11.33 45.84 -37.16
N GLY A 358 10.13 46.15 -37.68
CA GLY A 358 9.87 47.33 -38.54
C GLY A 358 10.25 47.15 -40.00
N ASN A 359 10.85 46.05 -40.40
CA ASN A 359 11.19 45.76 -41.81
C ASN A 359 10.10 44.88 -42.43
N LYS A 360 9.73 45.18 -43.67
CA LYS A 360 8.76 44.43 -44.46
C LYS A 360 9.44 43.34 -45.28
N TYR A 361 8.87 42.14 -45.26
CA TYR A 361 9.34 40.97 -45.99
C TYR A 361 8.21 40.45 -46.88
N THR A 362 8.54 40.22 -48.16
CA THR A 362 7.62 39.63 -49.14
C THR A 362 8.07 38.23 -49.60
N ASP A 363 9.17 37.75 -49.08
CA ASP A 363 9.71 36.42 -49.35
C ASP A 363 9.58 35.58 -48.07
N LYS A 364 8.78 34.50 -48.13
CA LYS A 364 8.48 33.62 -46.95
C LYS A 364 9.73 32.96 -46.36
N GLU A 365 10.72 32.60 -47.19
CA GLU A 365 11.93 31.94 -46.72
C GLU A 365 12.84 32.90 -45.94
N LYS A 366 13.03 34.12 -46.49
CA LYS A 366 13.78 35.18 -45.82
C LYS A 366 13.10 35.64 -44.54
N ALA A 367 11.77 35.81 -44.60
CA ALA A 367 10.97 36.18 -43.45
C ALA A 367 11.07 35.16 -42.33
N GLY A 368 10.90 33.85 -42.62
CA GLY A 368 10.98 32.77 -41.67
C GLY A 368 12.37 32.64 -41.05
N ALA A 369 13.44 32.84 -41.85
CA ALA A 369 14.81 32.83 -41.33
C ALA A 369 15.05 33.99 -40.34
N PHE A 370 14.60 35.19 -40.68
CA PHE A 370 14.78 36.36 -39.84
C PHE A 370 13.89 36.29 -38.57
N LEU A 371 12.68 35.77 -38.70
CA LEU A 371 11.77 35.55 -37.56
C LEU A 371 12.41 34.69 -36.48
N ILE A 372 13.06 33.57 -36.85
CA ILE A 372 13.78 32.70 -35.89
C ILE A 372 14.92 33.47 -35.25
N GLN A 373 15.73 34.17 -36.03
CA GLN A 373 16.87 34.92 -35.51
C GLN A 373 16.43 35.97 -34.49
N VAL A 374 15.36 36.72 -34.82
CA VAL A 374 14.81 37.75 -33.93
C VAL A 374 14.16 37.12 -32.69
N ALA A 375 13.41 36.03 -32.84
CA ALA A 375 12.79 35.36 -31.72
C ALA A 375 13.82 34.88 -30.69
N ASN A 376 14.97 34.35 -31.18
CA ASN A 376 16.06 33.89 -30.30
C ASN A 376 16.87 35.03 -29.65
N ALA A 377 16.93 36.18 -30.32
CA ALA A 377 17.69 37.34 -29.86
C ALA A 377 16.89 38.31 -28.98
N SER A 378 15.57 38.17 -28.90
CA SER A 378 14.66 39.07 -28.19
C SER A 378 14.36 38.55 -26.79
N GLY A 379 14.07 39.46 -25.84
CA GLY A 379 13.60 39.13 -24.50
C GLY A 379 12.21 38.50 -24.52
N PHE A 380 11.86 37.86 -23.41
CA PHE A 380 10.53 37.28 -23.23
C PHE A 380 9.44 38.36 -23.31
N GLU A 381 8.40 38.13 -24.15
CA GLU A 381 7.29 39.06 -24.43
C GLU A 381 7.65 40.35 -25.18
N ASP A 382 8.82 40.44 -25.79
CA ASP A 382 9.12 41.53 -26.70
C ASP A 382 8.27 41.47 -27.95
N LEU A 383 7.72 42.62 -28.40
CA LEU A 383 7.06 42.72 -29.68
C LEU A 383 8.12 42.65 -30.80
N ILE A 384 8.05 41.62 -31.62
CA ILE A 384 9.03 41.34 -32.66
C ILE A 384 8.50 41.51 -34.09
N GLY A 385 7.17 41.55 -34.26
CA GLY A 385 6.59 41.72 -35.58
C GLY A 385 5.07 41.78 -35.60
N GLU A 386 4.54 41.85 -36.83
CA GLU A 386 3.10 41.82 -37.10
C GLU A 386 2.84 41.07 -38.42
N TYR A 387 1.81 40.23 -38.42
CA TYR A 387 1.38 39.46 -39.57
C TYR A 387 -0.14 39.40 -39.67
N LYS A 388 -0.70 39.89 -40.79
CA LYS A 388 -2.15 39.94 -41.05
C LYS A 388 -2.94 40.54 -39.85
N GLY A 389 -2.43 41.61 -39.24
CA GLY A 389 -3.04 42.27 -38.08
C GLY A 389 -2.77 41.58 -36.72
N PHE A 390 -2.17 40.40 -36.71
CA PHE A 390 -1.75 39.72 -35.49
C PHE A 390 -0.34 40.17 -35.07
N LYS A 391 -0.18 40.59 -33.84
CA LYS A 391 1.11 40.94 -33.25
C LYS A 391 1.90 39.69 -32.87
N ILE A 392 3.20 39.69 -33.17
CA ILE A 392 4.11 38.60 -32.90
C ILE A 392 5.01 39.00 -31.71
N TYR A 393 4.94 38.25 -30.64
CA TYR A 393 5.80 38.43 -29.45
C TYR A 393 6.78 37.28 -29.33
N SER A 394 7.99 37.54 -28.86
CA SER A 394 8.94 36.51 -28.51
C SER A 394 8.47 35.76 -27.25
N ALA A 395 8.58 34.44 -27.28
CA ALA A 395 8.30 33.56 -26.14
C ALA A 395 9.39 32.48 -25.97
N SER A 396 10.57 32.74 -26.58
CA SER A 396 11.69 31.83 -26.65
C SER A 396 12.21 31.47 -25.24
N SER A 397 12.64 30.23 -25.08
CA SER A 397 13.34 29.70 -23.92
C SER A 397 14.75 29.25 -24.34
N GLN A 398 15.57 28.82 -23.40
CA GLN A 398 16.91 28.27 -23.69
C GLN A 398 16.89 27.05 -24.62
N LEU A 399 15.73 26.37 -24.74
CA LEU A 399 15.58 25.09 -25.44
C LEU A 399 14.77 25.20 -26.76
N SER A 400 13.98 26.27 -26.96
CA SER A 400 13.10 26.40 -28.11
C SER A 400 12.93 27.87 -28.56
N ALA A 401 12.88 28.08 -29.88
CA ALA A 401 12.50 29.35 -30.47
C ALA A 401 10.97 29.43 -30.55
N ASP A 402 10.34 29.97 -29.51
CA ASP A 402 8.90 30.12 -29.43
C ASP A 402 8.47 31.55 -29.67
N ILE A 403 7.28 31.71 -30.26
CA ILE A 403 6.61 33.00 -30.44
C ILE A 403 5.17 32.91 -29.91
N LYS A 404 4.61 34.08 -29.59
CA LYS A 404 3.17 34.25 -29.35
C LYS A 404 2.56 35.10 -30.45
N LEU A 405 1.63 34.52 -31.18
CA LEU A 405 0.79 35.25 -32.13
C LEU A 405 -0.46 35.76 -31.40
N LYS A 406 -0.68 37.05 -31.32
CA LYS A 406 -1.73 37.69 -30.53
C LYS A 406 -2.51 38.72 -31.29
N HIS A 407 -3.83 38.58 -31.30
CA HIS A 407 -4.78 39.64 -31.60
C HIS A 407 -5.72 39.82 -30.40
N ASN A 408 -6.94 39.31 -30.40
CA ASN A 408 -7.73 39.19 -29.14
C ASN A 408 -7.35 37.96 -28.33
N ALA A 409 -7.20 36.80 -28.97
CA ALA A 409 -6.62 35.62 -28.40
C ALA A 409 -5.10 35.56 -28.57
N SER A 410 -4.45 34.70 -27.80
CA SER A 410 -3.00 34.46 -27.86
C SER A 410 -2.70 33.01 -28.18
N HIS A 411 -1.83 32.77 -29.15
CA HIS A 411 -1.43 31.45 -29.63
C HIS A 411 0.08 31.30 -29.53
N ARG A 412 0.56 30.29 -28.78
CA ARG A 412 1.98 29.96 -28.72
C ARG A 412 2.33 29.01 -29.86
N LEU A 413 3.43 29.31 -30.56
CA LEU A 413 3.93 28.56 -31.71
C LEU A 413 5.42 28.33 -31.51
N THR A 414 5.88 27.10 -31.77
CA THR A 414 7.29 26.74 -31.74
C THR A 414 7.85 26.78 -33.17
N LEU A 415 8.86 27.61 -33.40
CA LEU A 415 9.48 27.77 -34.70
C LEU A 415 10.45 26.63 -35.01
N ASN A 416 10.52 26.23 -36.26
CA ASN A 416 11.41 25.17 -36.74
C ASN A 416 12.71 25.74 -37.27
N ASN A 417 13.85 25.37 -36.72
CA ASN A 417 15.17 25.85 -37.12
C ASN A 417 15.61 25.31 -38.50
N GLY A 418 15.07 24.17 -38.95
CA GLY A 418 15.48 23.50 -40.20
C GLY A 418 14.70 23.97 -41.46
N TYR A 419 13.45 24.36 -41.31
CA TYR A 419 12.54 24.68 -42.43
C TYR A 419 12.00 26.11 -42.30
N LYS A 420 12.71 27.05 -42.89
CA LYS A 420 12.45 28.49 -42.73
C LYS A 420 11.07 28.91 -43.23
N LYS A 421 10.69 28.49 -44.46
CA LYS A 421 9.38 28.77 -45.05
C LYS A 421 8.23 28.22 -44.19
N ALA A 422 8.40 27.02 -43.63
CA ALA A 422 7.41 26.34 -42.78
C ALA A 422 6.99 27.17 -41.54
N ASN A 423 7.82 28.11 -41.08
CA ASN A 423 7.47 28.97 -39.95
C ASN A 423 6.42 30.03 -40.33
N ILE A 424 6.39 30.47 -41.59
CA ILE A 424 5.34 31.38 -42.07
C ILE A 424 4.05 30.59 -42.36
N ASP A 425 4.19 29.39 -42.95
CA ASP A 425 3.05 28.49 -43.15
C ASP A 425 2.39 28.11 -41.82
N LEU A 426 3.18 27.95 -40.72
CA LEU A 426 2.68 27.73 -39.35
C LEU A 426 1.85 28.91 -38.81
N LEU A 427 2.24 30.18 -39.17
CA LEU A 427 1.43 31.35 -38.83
C LEU A 427 0.10 31.33 -39.60
N ASP A 428 0.13 31.03 -40.90
CA ASP A 428 -1.07 30.89 -41.75
C ASP A 428 -1.99 29.80 -41.21
N GLU A 429 -1.46 28.60 -40.90
CA GLU A 429 -2.22 27.50 -40.33
C GLU A 429 -2.84 27.88 -38.98
N CYS A 430 -2.10 28.57 -38.12
CA CYS A 430 -2.61 29.06 -36.85
C CYS A 430 -3.81 29.99 -37.00
N ILE A 431 -3.75 30.93 -37.95
CA ILE A 431 -4.82 31.90 -38.23
C ILE A 431 -6.02 31.18 -38.84
N LEU A 432 -5.81 30.33 -39.84
CA LEU A 432 -6.87 29.62 -40.56
C LEU A 432 -7.56 28.51 -39.72
N SER A 433 -6.96 28.10 -38.62
CA SER A 433 -7.53 27.05 -37.73
C SER A 433 -8.26 27.60 -36.49
N ILE A 434 -8.56 28.89 -36.45
CA ILE A 434 -9.21 29.53 -35.31
C ILE A 434 -10.63 28.98 -35.08
N ASP A 435 -11.38 28.71 -36.12
CA ASP A 435 -12.68 28.04 -36.08
C ASP A 435 -12.61 26.67 -35.38
N LYS A 436 -11.66 25.82 -35.78
CA LYS A 436 -11.42 24.51 -35.14
C LYS A 436 -11.02 24.65 -33.69
N ARG A 437 -10.31 25.71 -33.33
CA ARG A 437 -9.93 25.98 -31.94
C ARG A 437 -11.13 26.36 -31.07
N ILE A 438 -12.14 27.03 -31.65
CA ILE A 438 -13.42 27.30 -31.00
C ILE A 438 -14.14 25.97 -30.74
N GLU A 439 -14.26 25.12 -31.78
CA GLU A 439 -14.90 23.80 -31.63
C GLU A 439 -14.23 22.94 -30.54
N ILE A 440 -12.89 22.93 -30.49
CA ILE A 440 -12.13 22.23 -29.44
C ILE A 440 -12.44 22.83 -28.05
N ALA A 441 -12.52 24.15 -27.95
CA ALA A 441 -12.82 24.79 -26.67
C ALA A 441 -14.27 24.51 -26.20
N ASP A 442 -15.23 24.49 -27.12
CA ASP A 442 -16.62 24.11 -26.84
C ASP A 442 -16.72 22.63 -26.41
N LYS A 443 -15.92 21.73 -27.01
CA LYS A 443 -15.82 20.36 -26.58
C LYS A 443 -15.27 20.26 -25.13
N ASN A 444 -14.22 21.03 -24.84
CA ASN A 444 -13.64 21.05 -23.49
C ASN A 444 -14.65 21.52 -22.44
N ILE A 445 -15.58 22.42 -22.76
CA ILE A 445 -16.68 22.80 -21.85
C ILE A 445 -17.60 21.60 -21.58
N LYS A 446 -17.98 20.84 -22.61
CA LYS A 446 -18.82 19.65 -22.45
C LYS A 446 -18.13 18.61 -21.58
N ASP A 447 -16.87 18.32 -21.88
CA ASP A 447 -16.07 17.35 -21.09
C ASP A 447 -15.96 17.80 -19.61
N LEU A 448 -15.78 19.10 -19.38
CA LEU A 448 -15.73 19.70 -18.02
C LEU A 448 -17.08 19.62 -17.31
N GLN A 449 -18.20 19.78 -18.03
CA GLN A 449 -19.57 19.64 -17.50
C GLN A 449 -19.87 18.18 -17.12
N GLU A 450 -19.50 17.22 -17.97
CA GLU A 450 -19.64 15.79 -17.68
C GLU A 450 -18.82 15.40 -16.44
N GLN A 451 -17.60 15.92 -16.32
CA GLN A 451 -16.76 15.72 -15.14
C GLN A 451 -17.44 16.28 -13.87
N LYS A 452 -18.02 17.49 -13.97
CA LYS A 452 -18.77 18.11 -12.87
C LYS A 452 -19.90 17.19 -12.40
N GLU A 453 -20.74 16.71 -13.33
CA GLU A 453 -21.87 15.82 -13.00
C GLU A 453 -21.42 14.55 -12.27
N GLN A 454 -20.30 13.94 -12.70
CA GLN A 454 -19.75 12.76 -12.03
C GLN A 454 -19.27 13.09 -10.62
N VAL A 455 -18.61 14.23 -10.43
CA VAL A 455 -18.11 14.68 -9.14
C VAL A 455 -19.28 15.04 -8.21
N GLU A 456 -20.32 15.74 -8.69
CA GLU A 456 -21.54 16.06 -7.92
C GLU A 456 -22.27 14.79 -7.48
N LYS A 457 -22.38 13.80 -8.36
CA LYS A 457 -23.01 12.51 -8.00
C LYS A 457 -22.27 11.83 -6.86
N PHE A 458 -20.93 11.81 -6.91
CA PHE A 458 -20.14 11.24 -5.83
C PHE A 458 -20.25 12.08 -4.55
N TYR A 459 -20.18 13.40 -4.66
CA TYR A 459 -20.25 14.32 -3.52
C TYR A 459 -21.56 14.18 -2.73
N ASN A 460 -22.67 13.95 -3.42
CA ASN A 460 -24.00 13.76 -2.83
C ASN A 460 -24.29 12.30 -2.39
N THR A 461 -23.36 11.37 -2.61
CA THR A 461 -23.54 9.99 -2.18
C THR A 461 -23.00 9.82 -0.77
N PRO A 462 -23.82 9.40 0.22
CA PRO A 462 -23.34 9.18 1.59
C PRO A 462 -22.36 8.02 1.67
N PHE A 463 -21.58 7.99 2.75
CA PHE A 463 -20.67 6.88 3.02
C PHE A 463 -21.44 5.57 3.23
N GLU A 464 -21.17 4.58 2.38
CA GLU A 464 -21.93 3.31 2.32
C GLU A 464 -21.88 2.50 3.63
N HIS A 465 -20.76 2.59 4.37
CA HIS A 465 -20.55 1.78 5.58
C HIS A 465 -20.81 2.54 6.90
N LYS A 466 -21.48 3.70 6.86
CA LYS A 466 -21.74 4.52 8.08
C LYS A 466 -22.51 3.71 9.13
N GLU A 467 -23.62 3.12 8.75
CA GLU A 467 -24.48 2.32 9.64
C GLU A 467 -23.76 1.07 10.20
N THR A 468 -22.97 0.42 9.37
CA THR A 468 -22.17 -0.75 9.78
C THR A 468 -21.14 -0.35 10.84
N LEU A 469 -20.47 0.80 10.64
CA LEU A 469 -19.50 1.33 11.61
C LEU A 469 -20.14 1.64 12.96
N GLU A 470 -21.28 2.32 12.95
CA GLU A 470 -22.04 2.65 14.16
C GLU A 470 -22.47 1.39 14.93
N ASN A 471 -22.93 0.35 14.23
CA ASN A 471 -23.35 -0.91 14.84
C ASN A 471 -22.16 -1.67 15.45
N LEU A 472 -21.03 -1.71 14.76
CA LEU A 472 -19.80 -2.35 15.28
C LEU A 472 -19.25 -1.61 16.51
N LEU A 473 -19.29 -0.28 16.51
CA LEU A 473 -18.88 0.53 17.67
C LEU A 473 -19.78 0.24 18.88
N LYS A 474 -21.09 0.15 18.69
CA LYS A 474 -22.03 -0.21 19.76
C LYS A 474 -21.75 -1.61 20.31
N GLU A 475 -21.58 -2.60 19.43
CA GLU A 475 -21.25 -3.98 19.83
C GLU A 475 -19.90 -4.04 20.59
N LYS A 476 -18.90 -3.26 20.17
CA LYS A 476 -17.62 -3.14 20.87
C LYS A 476 -17.79 -2.63 22.27
N ILE A 477 -18.52 -1.51 22.44
CA ILE A 477 -18.78 -0.89 23.74
C ILE A 477 -19.52 -1.88 24.67
N GLU A 478 -20.50 -2.64 24.17
CA GLU A 478 -21.20 -3.64 24.97
C GLU A 478 -20.26 -4.74 25.47
N ILE A 479 -19.38 -5.25 24.60
CA ILE A 479 -18.39 -6.27 24.97
C ILE A 479 -17.40 -5.71 26.01
N GLU A 480 -16.91 -4.50 25.83
CA GLU A 480 -15.97 -3.85 26.75
C GLU A 480 -16.63 -3.59 28.11
N ARG A 481 -17.88 -3.15 28.15
CA ARG A 481 -18.64 -2.98 29.37
C ARG A 481 -18.82 -4.28 30.14
N GLU A 482 -19.11 -5.40 29.47
CA GLU A 482 -19.20 -6.69 30.11
C GLU A 482 -17.86 -7.17 30.70
N PHE A 483 -16.72 -6.82 30.08
CA PHE A 483 -15.39 -7.11 30.65
C PHE A 483 -15.11 -6.25 31.89
N ASP A 484 -15.50 -5.00 31.90
CA ASP A 484 -15.32 -4.10 33.03
C ASP A 484 -16.21 -4.49 34.21
N GLU A 485 -17.44 -4.95 33.99
CA GLU A 485 -18.32 -5.48 35.04
C GLU A 485 -17.77 -6.75 35.68
N GLN A 486 -17.05 -7.59 34.94
CA GLN A 486 -16.36 -8.79 35.45
C GLN A 486 -15.04 -8.46 36.17
N SER A 487 -14.48 -7.27 35.96
CA SER A 487 -13.22 -6.80 36.56
C SER A 487 -13.43 -5.75 37.65
N LYS A 488 -14.52 -5.77 38.43
CA LYS A 488 -14.87 -4.82 39.50
C LYS A 488 -13.64 -4.10 40.08
N GLY A 489 -13.38 -2.88 39.60
CA GLY A 489 -12.44 -1.98 40.24
C GLY A 489 -11.58 -1.06 39.36
N VAL A 490 -12.00 -0.63 38.17
CA VAL A 490 -11.28 0.47 37.47
C VAL A 490 -12.26 1.43 36.83
N PHE A 491 -12.05 2.70 37.09
CA PHE A 491 -12.82 3.87 36.69
C PHE A 491 -12.97 4.00 35.16
N TYR A 492 -14.17 4.38 34.75
CA TYR A 492 -14.48 4.83 33.39
C TYR A 492 -13.75 6.15 33.08
N ASN A 493 -13.21 6.26 31.89
CA ASN A 493 -12.82 7.53 31.32
C ASN A 493 -14.04 8.09 30.55
N GLU A 494 -14.71 9.08 31.11
CA GLU A 494 -15.89 9.74 30.51
C GLU A 494 -15.58 10.40 29.15
N ASP A 495 -14.31 10.61 28.85
CA ASP A 495 -13.83 11.27 27.61
C ASP A 495 -14.10 10.46 26.32
N GLU A 496 -14.31 9.13 26.39
CA GLU A 496 -14.63 8.31 25.21
C GLU A 496 -16.14 8.30 24.88
N LEU A 497 -16.99 8.56 25.84
CA LEU A 497 -18.43 8.74 25.64
C LEU A 497 -18.76 10.13 25.05
N GLU A 498 -18.02 11.18 25.46
CA GLU A 498 -18.15 12.52 24.87
C GLU A 498 -17.67 12.54 23.40
N GLN A 499 -16.68 11.73 23.02
CA GLN A 499 -16.25 11.63 21.61
C GLN A 499 -17.27 10.93 20.70
N ALA A 500 -18.12 10.07 21.23
CA ALA A 500 -19.21 9.45 20.46
C ALA A 500 -20.41 10.42 20.33
N GLU A 501 -20.64 11.28 21.32
CA GLU A 501 -21.67 12.33 21.29
C GLU A 501 -21.20 13.59 20.54
N GLU A 502 -19.89 13.93 20.54
CA GLU A 502 -19.34 15.04 19.74
C GLU A 502 -19.37 14.77 18.23
N ILE A 503 -19.49 13.53 17.78
CA ILE A 503 -19.71 13.21 16.35
C ILE A 503 -21.11 13.67 15.89
N GLU A 504 -22.07 13.77 16.79
CA GLU A 504 -23.41 14.31 16.49
C GLU A 504 -23.47 15.86 16.51
N VAL A 505 -22.51 16.54 17.17
CA VAL A 505 -22.55 18.00 17.37
C VAL A 505 -21.66 18.77 16.39
N VAL A 506 -20.75 18.12 15.68
CA VAL A 506 -19.87 18.81 14.70
C VAL A 506 -20.54 19.03 13.33
N GLU A 507 -21.73 18.47 13.08
CA GLU A 507 -22.50 18.76 11.86
C GLU A 507 -23.25 20.12 11.90
N ASP A 508 -23.31 20.84 13.06
CA ASP A 508 -24.10 22.09 13.18
C ASP A 508 -23.25 23.37 13.36
N TYR A 509 -21.93 23.36 13.36
CA TYR A 509 -21.12 24.55 13.69
C TYR A 509 -20.06 24.99 12.68
N GLU A 510 -20.17 24.66 11.39
CA GLU A 510 -19.31 25.28 10.34
C GLU A 510 -20.10 25.76 9.11
N ILE A 511 -21.25 26.41 9.35
CA ILE A 511 -21.92 27.28 8.35
C ILE A 511 -22.03 28.69 8.89
N GLU A 512 -20.99 29.27 9.45
CA GLU A 512 -20.86 30.74 9.65
C GLU A 512 -19.37 31.07 9.91
N MET A 513 -18.57 31.20 8.86
CA MET A 513 -17.56 32.27 8.67
C MET A 513 -16.91 32.12 7.28
#